data_8e3c66a0afc5827373e1b4bca16b90c8
#
_entry.id   8e3c66a0afc5827373e1b4bca16b90c8
#
_cell.length_a   1.000
_cell.length_b   1.000
_cell.length_c   1.000
_cell.angle_alpha   90.00
_cell.angle_beta   90.00
_cell.angle_gamma   90.00
#
_symmetry.space_group_name_H-M   'P 1'
#
loop_
_entity.id
_entity.type
_entity.pdbx_description
1 polymer ?
#
loop_
_entity_poly.entity_id
_entity_poly.type
_entity_poly.pdbx_seq_one_letter_code
_entity_poly.pdbx_strand_id
1 'polypeptide(L)'
;YAQKRFDQWLAGDSGWDDYGWHNLKDGANYAKVKNDSNLQAYVCRKRDTVEIHGTFGTIQMSGLDKLFMLPQWARPFRNMYVTAWNGSTGFPLIADTYSQLLVSTNVSDNSVFGFNATYPIF
;
A
#
# COMPACT_ATOMS: atom_id res chain seq x y z
N TYR A 1 -5.67 -19.34 -19.85
CA TYR A 1 -4.77 -19.02 -18.74
C TYR A 1 -3.29 -19.20 -19.08
N ALA A 2 -2.90 -20.37 -19.55
CA ALA A 2 -1.50 -20.65 -19.89
C ALA A 2 -0.99 -19.74 -21.01
N GLN A 3 -1.80 -19.47 -22.01
CA GLN A 3 -1.43 -18.59 -23.11
C GLN A 3 -1.22 -17.15 -22.62
N LYS A 4 -2.09 -16.68 -21.72
CA LYS A 4 -1.97 -15.34 -21.16
C LYS A 4 -0.67 -15.19 -20.38
N ARG A 5 -0.31 -16.19 -19.59
CA ARG A 5 0.95 -16.16 -18.82
C ARG A 5 2.16 -16.15 -19.75
N PHE A 6 2.11 -16.93 -20.81
CA PHE A 6 3.18 -16.98 -21.80
C PHE A 6 3.33 -15.65 -22.53
N ASP A 7 2.22 -15.03 -22.90
CA ASP A 7 2.22 -13.72 -23.56
C ASP A 7 2.80 -12.64 -22.65
N GLN A 8 2.46 -12.65 -21.35
CA GLN A 8 3.03 -11.74 -20.38
C GLN A 8 4.54 -11.91 -20.28
N TRP A 9 5.00 -13.14 -20.27
CA TRP A 9 6.42 -13.43 -20.21
C TRP A 9 7.15 -12.92 -21.46
N LEU A 10 6.57 -13.13 -22.63
CA LEU A 10 7.12 -12.63 -23.91
C LEU A 10 7.13 -11.10 -23.95
N ALA A 11 6.19 -10.45 -23.33
CA ALA A 11 6.10 -8.99 -23.29
C ALA A 11 7.11 -8.35 -22.33
N GLY A 12 7.95 -9.15 -21.68
CA GLY A 12 8.97 -8.66 -20.76
C GLY A 12 8.55 -8.64 -19.30
N ASP A 13 7.40 -9.16 -18.98
CA ASP A 13 7.01 -9.35 -17.60
C ASP A 13 7.92 -10.39 -16.95
N SER A 14 8.41 -10.09 -15.77
CA SER A 14 9.48 -10.89 -15.18
C SER A 14 9.00 -12.16 -14.51
N GLY A 15 7.71 -12.45 -14.49
CA GLY A 15 7.26 -13.64 -13.83
C GLY A 15 5.78 -13.90 -13.90
N TRP A 16 5.45 -14.99 -13.26
CA TRP A 16 4.11 -15.56 -13.31
C TRP A 16 3.08 -14.69 -12.60
N ASP A 17 3.47 -13.98 -11.55
CA ASP A 17 2.58 -13.23 -10.68
C ASP A 17 2.92 -11.75 -10.71
N ASP A 18 3.38 -11.28 -11.87
CA ASP A 18 3.65 -9.86 -12.04
C ASP A 18 2.35 -9.11 -12.24
N TYR A 19 2.13 -8.15 -11.34
CA TYR A 19 1.02 -7.22 -11.43
C TYR A 19 1.62 -5.82 -11.58
N GLY A 20 1.18 -5.09 -12.58
CA GLY A 20 1.60 -3.71 -12.79
C GLY A 20 1.13 -2.80 -11.64
N TRP A 21 1.49 -1.55 -11.72
CA TRP A 21 1.11 -0.58 -10.69
C TRP A 21 -0.40 -0.38 -10.68
N HIS A 22 -0.99 -0.53 -9.49
CA HIS A 22 -2.40 -0.34 -9.24
C HIS A 22 -2.58 0.80 -8.24
N ASN A 23 -3.48 1.72 -8.56
CA ASN A 23 -3.79 2.86 -7.70
C ASN A 23 -4.68 2.40 -6.56
N LEU A 24 -4.29 2.72 -5.33
CA LEU A 24 -5.04 2.39 -4.13
C LEU A 24 -6.08 3.44 -3.75
N LYS A 25 -6.19 4.51 -4.52
CA LYS A 25 -7.05 5.65 -4.17
C LYS A 25 -8.52 5.24 -4.01
N ASP A 26 -8.99 4.31 -4.81
CA ASP A 26 -10.39 3.85 -4.74
C ASP A 26 -10.71 3.14 -3.42
N GLY A 27 -9.73 2.56 -2.77
CA GLY A 27 -9.88 1.91 -1.48
C GLY A 27 -9.53 2.79 -0.29
N ALA A 28 -9.34 4.09 -0.50
CA ALA A 28 -8.95 4.98 0.58
C ALA A 28 -10.11 5.22 1.54
N ASN A 29 -9.77 5.40 2.80
CA ASN A 29 -10.73 5.74 3.85
C ASN A 29 -10.91 7.25 3.91
N TYR A 30 -11.81 7.79 3.10
CA TYR A 30 -12.01 9.23 2.98
C TYR A 30 -12.56 9.91 4.24
N ALA A 31 -12.94 9.15 5.25
CA ALA A 31 -13.24 9.72 6.56
C ALA A 31 -11.98 10.13 7.33
N LYS A 32 -10.84 9.56 6.96
CA LYS A 32 -9.57 9.74 7.68
C LYS A 32 -8.45 10.28 6.81
N VAL A 33 -8.57 10.15 5.50
CA VAL A 33 -7.55 10.54 4.52
C VAL A 33 -8.11 11.65 3.65
N LYS A 34 -7.37 12.72 3.49
CA LYS A 34 -7.80 13.86 2.65
C LYS A 34 -7.84 13.44 1.19
N ASN A 35 -8.94 13.79 0.51
CA ASN A 35 -9.08 13.57 -0.92
C ASN A 35 -8.60 14.82 -1.68
N ASP A 36 -7.30 14.95 -1.82
CA ASP A 36 -6.66 16.07 -2.52
C ASP A 36 -5.54 15.55 -3.44
N SER A 37 -4.78 16.48 -4.01
CA SER A 37 -3.70 16.13 -4.94
C SER A 37 -2.55 15.37 -4.29
N ASN A 38 -2.46 15.36 -2.97
CA ASN A 38 -1.44 14.61 -2.24
C ASN A 38 -1.82 13.14 -2.04
N LEU A 39 -3.06 12.76 -2.34
CA LEU A 39 -3.49 11.39 -2.18
C LEU A 39 -3.09 10.58 -3.42
N GLN A 40 -1.95 9.90 -3.32
CA GLN A 40 -1.40 9.05 -4.36
C GLN A 40 -0.82 7.81 -3.71
N ALA A 41 -1.38 6.66 -3.99
CA ALA A 41 -0.91 5.42 -3.42
C ALA A 41 -0.98 4.32 -4.46
N TYR A 42 0.10 3.56 -4.56
CA TYR A 42 0.26 2.55 -5.60
C TYR A 42 0.83 1.28 -5.02
N VAL A 43 0.45 0.17 -5.62
CA VAL A 43 0.93 -1.15 -5.28
C VAL A 43 1.25 -1.93 -6.54
N CYS A 44 2.32 -2.68 -6.52
CA CYS A 44 2.60 -3.68 -7.54
C CYS A 44 3.14 -4.95 -6.90
N ARG A 45 3.15 -6.01 -7.66
CA ARG A 45 3.71 -7.28 -7.21
C ARG A 45 4.55 -7.88 -8.33
N LYS A 46 5.72 -8.35 -7.95
CA LYS A 46 6.59 -9.14 -8.82
C LYS A 46 6.90 -10.45 -8.12
N ARG A 47 6.31 -11.54 -8.62
CA ARG A 47 6.42 -12.87 -8.02
C ARG A 47 5.90 -12.85 -6.58
N ASP A 48 6.77 -13.03 -5.62
CA ASP A 48 6.43 -13.11 -4.19
C ASP A 48 6.81 -11.85 -3.42
N THR A 49 7.10 -10.75 -4.12
CA THR A 49 7.43 -9.47 -3.49
C THR A 49 6.44 -8.40 -3.92
N VAL A 50 5.87 -7.73 -2.94
CA VAL A 50 4.98 -6.59 -3.14
C VAL A 50 5.74 -5.30 -2.83
N GLU A 51 5.52 -4.29 -3.67
CA GLU A 51 6.03 -2.95 -3.43
C GLU A 51 4.87 -1.99 -3.32
N ILE A 52 4.87 -1.16 -2.28
CA ILE A 52 3.88 -0.11 -2.09
C ILE A 52 4.58 1.22 -1.90
N HIS A 53 3.99 2.28 -2.44
CA HIS A 53 4.46 3.64 -2.16
C HIS A 53 3.32 4.63 -2.37
N GLY A 54 3.46 5.78 -1.74
CA GLY A 54 2.48 6.83 -1.90
C GLY A 54 2.65 7.97 -0.92
N THR A 55 1.73 8.90 -1.04
CA THR A 55 1.58 10.02 -0.13
C THR A 55 0.13 10.16 0.26
N PHE A 56 -0.12 10.72 1.42
CA PHE A 56 -1.48 10.96 1.89
C PHE A 56 -1.47 12.06 2.95
N GLY A 57 -2.55 12.86 2.97
CA GLY A 57 -2.79 13.78 4.08
C GLY A 57 -3.75 13.14 5.06
N THR A 58 -3.50 13.29 6.36
CA THR A 58 -4.38 12.77 7.40
C THR A 58 -5.37 13.83 7.85
N ILE A 59 -6.56 13.40 8.25
CA ILE A 59 -7.51 14.26 8.96
C ILE A 59 -7.25 14.12 10.45
N GLN A 60 -7.66 13.02 11.02
CA GLN A 60 -7.31 12.63 12.38
C GLN A 60 -7.49 11.13 12.49
N MET A 61 -6.49 10.42 12.98
CA MET A 61 -6.49 8.97 12.96
C MET A 61 -6.22 8.43 14.35
N SER A 62 -6.89 7.35 14.66
CA SER A 62 -6.66 6.56 15.87
C SER A 62 -5.97 5.27 15.50
N GLY A 63 -5.29 4.65 16.44
CA GLY A 63 -4.62 3.38 16.21
C GLY A 63 -5.54 2.36 15.59
N LEU A 64 -5.05 1.65 14.58
CA LEU A 64 -5.75 0.66 13.77
C LEU A 64 -6.80 1.23 12.81
N ASP A 65 -6.87 2.54 12.63
CA ASP A 65 -7.67 3.10 11.55
C ASP A 65 -7.09 2.68 10.20
N LYS A 66 -7.99 2.31 9.29
CA LYS A 66 -7.60 1.90 7.95
C LYS A 66 -7.29 3.12 7.09
N LEU A 67 -6.17 3.07 6.36
CA LEU A 67 -5.81 4.06 5.35
C LEU A 67 -6.28 3.64 3.97
N PHE A 68 -5.89 2.43 3.56
CA PHE A 68 -6.16 1.90 2.23
C PHE A 68 -6.50 0.42 2.33
N MET A 69 -7.23 -0.06 1.34
CA MET A 69 -7.38 -1.50 1.09
C MET A 69 -6.34 -1.94 0.08
N LEU A 70 -5.66 -3.02 0.37
CA LEU A 70 -4.75 -3.66 -0.58
C LEU A 70 -5.51 -4.68 -1.41
N PRO A 71 -5.13 -4.91 -2.68
CA PRO A 71 -5.70 -6.02 -3.43
C PRO A 71 -5.35 -7.35 -2.79
N GLN A 72 -6.17 -8.37 -3.02
CA GLN A 72 -5.94 -9.69 -2.46
C GLN A 72 -4.58 -10.27 -2.84
N TRP A 73 -4.12 -10.01 -4.07
CA TRP A 73 -2.83 -10.50 -4.53
C TRP A 73 -1.63 -9.81 -3.85
N ALA A 74 -1.86 -8.72 -3.12
CA ALA A 74 -0.83 -8.01 -2.36
C ALA A 74 -0.91 -8.29 -0.87
N ARG A 75 -1.71 -9.25 -0.45
CA ARG A 75 -1.89 -9.59 0.97
C ARG A 75 -0.60 -10.19 1.54
N PRO A 76 -0.04 -9.60 2.61
CA PRO A 76 1.12 -10.20 3.26
C PRO A 76 0.73 -11.47 4.02
N PHE A 77 1.68 -12.38 4.20
CA PHE A 77 1.44 -13.62 4.96
C PHE A 77 1.40 -13.39 6.47
N ARG A 78 1.91 -12.27 6.92
CA ARG A 78 1.85 -11.80 8.31
C ARG A 78 1.86 -10.28 8.31
N ASN A 79 1.55 -9.69 9.46
CA ASN A 79 1.59 -8.24 9.59
C ASN A 79 2.99 -7.70 9.31
N MET A 80 3.08 -6.73 8.42
CA MET A 80 4.33 -6.09 8.03
C MET A 80 4.26 -4.61 8.39
N TYR A 81 5.38 -4.06 8.88
CA TYR A 81 5.44 -2.66 9.28
C TYR A 81 6.08 -1.81 8.20
N VAL A 82 5.46 -0.68 7.91
CA VAL A 82 5.90 0.29 6.92
C VAL A 82 5.93 1.66 7.58
N THR A 83 7.01 2.41 7.42
CA THR A 83 7.13 3.74 8.02
C THR A 83 6.51 4.81 7.12
N ALA A 84 5.61 5.62 7.68
CA ALA A 84 5.14 6.85 7.07
C ALA A 84 5.95 8.02 7.64
N TRP A 85 6.34 8.95 6.78
CA TRP A 85 7.27 10.03 7.14
C TRP A 85 6.87 11.34 6.48
N ASN A 86 6.96 12.45 7.22
CA ASN A 86 6.61 13.79 6.71
C ASN A 86 7.80 14.75 6.63
N GLY A 87 9.02 14.25 6.80
CA GLY A 87 10.22 15.08 6.80
C GLY A 87 10.71 15.46 8.20
N SER A 88 9.86 15.35 9.22
CA SER A 88 10.26 15.65 10.61
C SER A 88 9.82 14.58 11.58
N THR A 89 8.66 13.99 11.38
CA THR A 89 8.15 12.91 12.23
C THR A 89 7.68 11.75 11.39
N GLY A 90 7.58 10.58 11.98
CA GLY A 90 7.10 9.38 11.33
C GLY A 90 6.35 8.49 12.30
N PHE A 91 5.60 7.56 11.74
CA PHE A 91 4.91 6.55 12.51
C PHE A 91 4.79 5.27 11.67
N PRO A 92 4.70 4.11 12.30
CA PRO A 92 4.56 2.86 11.55
C PRO A 92 3.12 2.66 11.06
N LEU A 93 3.03 2.16 9.84
CA LEU A 93 1.81 1.59 9.27
C LEU A 93 1.90 0.07 9.36
N ILE A 94 0.76 -0.58 9.32
CA ILE A 94 0.69 -2.04 9.33
C ILE A 94 0.01 -2.51 8.05
N ALA A 95 0.73 -3.27 7.23
CA ALA A 95 0.10 -4.05 6.16
C ALA A 95 -0.30 -5.37 6.78
N ASP A 96 -1.60 -5.61 6.96
CA ASP A 96 -2.07 -6.75 7.74
C ASP A 96 -2.51 -7.92 6.86
N THR A 97 -2.78 -9.04 7.51
CA THR A 97 -3.16 -10.27 6.82
C THR A 97 -4.58 -10.23 6.25
N TYR A 98 -5.32 -9.16 6.48
CA TYR A 98 -6.64 -8.94 5.89
C TYR A 98 -6.60 -7.98 4.70
N SER A 99 -5.41 -7.78 4.13
CA SER A 99 -5.19 -6.90 2.98
C SER A 99 -5.56 -5.44 3.27
N GLN A 100 -5.20 -4.96 4.45
CA GLN A 100 -5.45 -3.57 4.87
C GLN A 100 -4.14 -2.88 5.20
N LEU A 101 -4.03 -1.60 4.88
CA LEU A 101 -2.94 -0.76 5.35
C LEU A 101 -3.49 0.11 6.47
N LEU A 102 -3.03 -0.13 7.69
CA LEU A 102 -3.56 0.47 8.91
C LEU A 102 -2.55 1.41 9.54
N VAL A 103 -3.05 2.39 10.29
CA VAL A 103 -2.22 3.21 11.17
C VAL A 103 -2.00 2.43 12.47
N SER A 104 -0.76 2.41 12.96
CA SER A 104 -0.44 1.69 14.21
C SER A 104 -0.61 2.52 15.48
N THR A 105 -0.78 3.84 15.34
CA THR A 105 -0.82 4.77 16.46
C THR A 105 -1.77 5.93 16.17
N ASN A 106 -2.11 6.71 17.18
CA ASN A 106 -2.91 7.90 16.98
C ASN A 106 -2.10 8.97 16.26
N VAL A 107 -2.69 9.60 15.26
CA VAL A 107 -2.09 10.68 14.50
C VAL A 107 -3.05 11.86 14.46
N SER A 108 -2.66 12.96 15.07
CA SER A 108 -3.45 14.21 15.09
C SER A 108 -2.88 15.29 14.17
N ASP A 109 -1.77 15.01 13.54
CA ASP A 109 -1.10 15.93 12.63
C ASP A 109 -1.78 15.90 11.26
N ASN A 110 -2.09 17.06 10.71
CA ASN A 110 -2.71 17.20 9.39
C ASN A 110 -1.68 17.29 8.26
N SER A 111 -0.43 16.95 8.52
CA SER A 111 0.63 16.95 7.52
C SER A 111 0.43 15.89 6.46
N VAL A 112 1.18 16.03 5.36
CA VAL A 112 1.27 15.03 4.33
C VAL A 112 2.40 14.07 4.67
N PHE A 113 2.11 12.78 4.65
CA PHE A 113 3.08 11.71 4.91
C PHE A 113 3.32 10.92 3.63
N GLY A 114 4.55 10.45 3.49
CA GLY A 114 4.90 9.53 2.40
C GLY A 114 5.32 8.18 2.95
N PHE A 115 5.16 7.15 2.16
CA PHE A 115 5.63 5.81 2.50
C PHE A 115 6.14 5.09 1.27
N ASN A 116 7.11 4.21 1.48
CA ASN A 116 7.66 3.36 0.44
C ASN A 116 8.21 2.10 1.11
N ALA A 117 7.74 0.94 0.68
CA ALA A 117 8.17 -0.31 1.27
C ALA A 117 8.00 -1.47 0.31
N THR A 118 8.74 -2.52 0.58
CA THR A 118 8.58 -3.82 -0.07
C THR A 118 8.39 -4.87 1.00
N TYR A 119 7.60 -5.90 0.70
CA TYR A 119 7.43 -7.02 1.62
C TYR A 119 7.15 -8.31 0.85
N PRO A 120 7.55 -9.45 1.41
CA PRO A 120 7.23 -10.74 0.80
C PRO A 120 5.80 -11.14 1.13
N ILE A 121 5.23 -12.01 0.28
CA ILE A 121 3.89 -12.57 0.53
C ILE A 121 3.94 -14.01 1.04
N PHE A 122 5.12 -14.56 1.16
CA PHE A 122 5.35 -15.88 1.75
C PHE A 122 6.37 -15.79 2.88
#